data_d5d98f09cf0bf806cc16cd0d5375feb4
#
_entry.id   d5d98f09cf0bf806cc16cd0d5375feb4
#
_cell.length_a   1.000
_cell.length_b   1.000
_cell.length_c   1.000
_cell.angle_alpha   90.00
_cell.angle_beta   90.00
_cell.angle_gamma   90.00
#
_symmetry.space_group_name_H-M   'P 1'
#
loop_
_entity.id
_entity.type
_entity.pdbx_description
1 polymer ?
#
loop_
_entity_poly.entity_id
_entity_poly.type
_entity_poly.pdbx_seq_one_letter_code
_entity_poly.pdbx_strand_id
1 'polypeptide(L)'
;MYEYKFKVNQNGTYWYHSHSGLQEQVGVYGALVIDAKEPEPFSYDRDYVVLLSDWTDENPTRVLAKLKKQSDYYNQHKRTVGDFIDDVSEMGWSAAVADRKMWAEMKMSPTDLADVSGYTYLMNGQAPDGNWTGIFKPGEKIRLRFINASAMTYFDVRIPGLKMTVVAADGLHVKPVSVDEFRIAVAESYDVIVEPSGQDAYTIFAQDMGRTGHARGTLAVRAGLEAPVPANDPRPLLTMDDMGHGGHGAHAAHSVPAGHDAHA
;
A
#
# COMPACT_ATOMS: atom_id res chain seq x y z
N MET A 1 1.21 25.48 26.47
CA MET A 1 0.59 24.17 26.20
C MET A 1 -0.81 24.44 25.69
N TYR A 2 -1.17 23.89 24.53
CA TYR A 2 -2.54 24.00 24.00
C TYR A 2 -3.34 22.79 24.46
N GLU A 3 -4.59 23.00 24.87
CA GLU A 3 -5.52 21.96 25.28
C GLU A 3 -6.69 21.94 24.32
N TYR A 4 -6.97 20.77 23.75
CA TYR A 4 -8.13 20.55 22.88
C TYR A 4 -9.16 19.71 23.64
N LYS A 5 -10.39 20.23 23.76
CA LYS A 5 -11.52 19.54 24.39
C LYS A 5 -12.65 19.43 23.40
N PHE A 6 -13.04 18.21 23.07
CA PHE A 6 -14.17 17.97 22.20
C PHE A 6 -14.89 16.68 22.60
N LYS A 7 -16.15 16.59 22.22
CA LYS A 7 -16.96 15.38 22.43
C LYS A 7 -16.66 14.39 21.33
N VAL A 8 -16.28 13.18 21.69
CA VAL A 8 -16.14 12.05 20.77
C VAL A 8 -17.51 11.45 20.52
N ASN A 9 -17.98 11.45 19.26
CA ASN A 9 -19.29 10.94 18.85
C ASN A 9 -19.18 9.74 17.89
N GLN A 10 -17.98 9.26 17.62
CA GLN A 10 -17.67 8.20 16.66
C GLN A 10 -16.63 7.26 17.25
N ASN A 11 -16.51 6.08 16.68
CA ASN A 11 -15.47 5.10 16.95
C ASN A 11 -14.79 4.70 15.64
N GLY A 12 -13.65 4.02 15.74
CA GLY A 12 -12.95 3.49 14.58
C GLY A 12 -11.46 3.75 14.61
N THR A 13 -10.83 3.44 13.50
CA THR A 13 -9.40 3.63 13.26
C THR A 13 -9.19 4.88 12.46
N TYR A 14 -8.43 5.80 13.00
CA TYR A 14 -8.09 7.11 12.43
C TYR A 14 -6.62 7.39 12.65
N TRP A 15 -6.14 8.53 12.15
CA TRP A 15 -4.82 9.05 12.41
C TRP A 15 -4.85 10.57 12.55
N TYR A 16 -3.79 11.13 13.08
CA TYR A 16 -3.56 12.57 13.12
C TYR A 16 -2.26 12.90 12.41
N HIS A 17 -2.18 14.05 11.78
CA HIS A 17 -0.96 14.55 11.15
C HIS A 17 -0.92 16.06 11.08
N SER A 18 0.25 16.61 10.79
CA SER A 18 0.43 18.05 10.63
C SER A 18 0.07 18.50 9.21
N HIS A 19 -0.61 19.63 9.11
CA HIS A 19 -0.87 20.32 7.85
C HIS A 19 0.07 21.52 7.62
N SER A 20 1.13 21.68 8.42
CA SER A 20 2.02 22.84 8.39
C SER A 20 3.44 22.45 8.04
N GLY A 21 4.05 23.19 7.09
CA GLY A 21 5.49 23.16 6.85
C GLY A 21 6.09 21.81 6.45
N LEU A 22 5.31 20.92 5.85
CA LEU A 22 5.72 19.56 5.47
C LEU A 22 6.17 18.70 6.68
N GLN A 23 5.65 19.02 7.87
CA GLN A 23 5.99 18.30 9.10
C GLN A 23 5.50 16.84 9.07
N GLU A 24 4.47 16.53 8.29
CA GLU A 24 4.02 15.16 8.05
C GLU A 24 5.16 14.30 7.49
N GLN A 25 5.85 14.77 6.45
CA GLN A 25 6.97 14.04 5.85
C GLN A 25 8.15 13.79 6.81
N VAL A 26 8.27 14.58 7.88
CA VAL A 26 9.30 14.38 8.90
C VAL A 26 8.77 13.72 10.17
N GLY A 27 7.63 13.05 10.09
CA GLY A 27 7.14 12.14 11.12
C GLY A 27 6.16 12.75 12.12
N VAL A 28 5.55 13.93 11.84
CA VAL A 28 4.52 14.48 12.72
C VAL A 28 3.15 13.90 12.37
N TYR A 29 2.98 12.64 12.68
CA TYR A 29 1.74 11.87 12.52
C TYR A 29 1.67 10.73 13.55
N GLY A 30 0.49 10.14 13.71
CA GLY A 30 0.31 8.98 14.56
C GLY A 30 -1.11 8.42 14.49
N ALA A 31 -1.27 7.21 14.97
CA ALA A 31 -2.58 6.56 15.02
C ALA A 31 -3.49 7.20 16.07
N LEU A 32 -4.78 7.23 15.76
CA LEU A 32 -5.84 7.61 16.68
C LEU A 32 -6.92 6.52 16.64
N VAL A 33 -6.97 5.69 17.67
CA VAL A 33 -7.97 4.64 17.82
C VAL A 33 -9.02 5.13 18.83
N ILE A 34 -10.28 5.08 18.42
CA ILE A 34 -11.43 5.42 19.27
C ILE A 34 -12.24 4.15 19.46
N ASP A 35 -12.26 3.66 20.70
CA ASP A 35 -12.97 2.43 21.04
C ASP A 35 -14.50 2.59 20.90
N ALA A 36 -15.14 1.54 20.43
CA ALA A 36 -16.59 1.49 20.33
C ALA A 36 -17.24 1.44 21.70
N LYS A 37 -18.32 2.21 21.91
CA LYS A 37 -19.11 2.13 23.12
C LYS A 37 -19.96 0.87 23.16
N GLU A 38 -20.51 0.47 22.02
CA GLU A 38 -21.31 -0.72 21.85
C GLU A 38 -20.46 -1.85 21.23
N PRO A 39 -20.83 -3.13 21.43
CA PRO A 39 -20.11 -4.24 20.81
C PRO A 39 -20.03 -4.08 19.29
N GLU A 40 -18.84 -4.34 18.76
CA GLU A 40 -18.63 -4.35 17.30
C GLU A 40 -19.23 -5.62 16.67
N PRO A 41 -19.60 -5.58 15.36
CA PRO A 41 -20.25 -6.71 14.68
C PRO A 41 -19.31 -7.89 14.38
N PHE A 42 -18.07 -7.81 14.81
CA PHE A 42 -17.03 -8.84 14.68
C PHE A 42 -16.28 -8.98 15.99
N SER A 43 -15.61 -10.11 16.18
CA SER A 43 -14.83 -10.40 17.38
C SER A 43 -13.35 -10.60 17.05
N TYR A 44 -12.50 -10.29 18.00
CA TYR A 44 -11.06 -10.51 17.96
C TYR A 44 -10.52 -10.73 19.37
N ASP A 45 -9.36 -11.38 19.45
CA ASP A 45 -8.67 -11.68 20.71
C ASP A 45 -7.52 -10.68 20.94
N ARG A 46 -6.97 -10.12 19.87
CA ARG A 46 -5.89 -9.13 19.89
C ARG A 46 -6.14 -8.03 18.88
N ASP A 47 -5.58 -6.86 19.18
CA ASP A 47 -5.72 -5.65 18.37
C ASP A 47 -4.35 -4.99 18.22
N TYR A 48 -3.94 -4.75 16.99
CA TYR A 48 -2.67 -4.10 16.66
C TYR A 48 -2.86 -3.00 15.63
N VAL A 49 -2.24 -1.85 15.88
CA VAL A 49 -2.07 -0.82 14.86
C VAL A 49 -0.88 -1.21 13.97
N VAL A 50 -1.07 -1.11 12.67
CA VAL A 50 -0.05 -1.27 11.63
C VAL A 50 0.00 0.02 10.83
N LEU A 51 0.81 0.97 11.29
CA LEU A 51 0.96 2.26 10.65
C LEU A 51 2.09 2.18 9.63
N LEU A 52 1.74 2.36 8.36
CA LEU A 52 2.66 2.43 7.23
C LEU A 52 3.03 3.87 6.96
N SER A 53 4.29 4.12 6.62
CA SER A 53 4.75 5.45 6.25
C SER A 53 5.99 5.39 5.35
N ASP A 54 6.29 6.52 4.73
CA ASP A 54 7.47 6.71 3.89
C ASP A 54 8.43 7.71 4.54
N TRP A 55 9.73 7.42 4.48
CA TRP A 55 10.77 8.24 5.07
C TRP A 55 11.86 8.59 4.07
N THR A 56 12.32 9.82 4.12
CA THR A 56 13.52 10.25 3.40
C THR A 56 14.38 11.14 4.30
N ASP A 57 15.70 11.00 4.16
CA ASP A 57 16.65 11.91 4.81
C ASP A 57 16.80 13.24 4.05
N GLU A 58 16.19 13.33 2.85
CA GLU A 58 16.18 14.59 2.11
C GLU A 58 15.21 15.60 2.74
N ASN A 59 15.61 16.84 2.79
CA ASN A 59 14.74 17.92 3.29
C ASN A 59 13.45 18.00 2.44
N PRO A 60 12.26 17.90 3.05
CA PRO A 60 10.98 17.84 2.32
C PRO A 60 10.70 19.08 1.46
N THR A 61 11.21 20.25 1.87
CA THR A 61 11.11 21.48 1.04
C THR A 61 11.93 21.35 -0.26
N ARG A 62 13.06 20.64 -0.21
CA ARG A 62 13.85 20.36 -1.42
C ARG A 62 13.15 19.34 -2.31
N VAL A 63 12.55 18.29 -1.73
CA VAL A 63 11.74 17.31 -2.46
C VAL A 63 10.63 18.05 -3.23
N LEU A 64 9.83 18.86 -2.52
CA LEU A 64 8.76 19.62 -3.12
C LEU A 64 9.25 20.59 -4.21
N ALA A 65 10.40 21.27 -3.99
CA ALA A 65 10.97 22.17 -4.98
C ALA A 65 11.41 21.44 -6.27
N LYS A 66 11.94 20.22 -6.14
CA LYS A 66 12.29 19.38 -7.29
C LYS A 66 11.05 18.96 -8.07
N LEU A 67 10.02 18.46 -7.39
CA LEU A 67 8.76 18.05 -8.02
C LEU A 67 8.05 19.22 -8.72
N LYS A 68 8.05 20.43 -8.12
CA LYS A 68 7.52 21.63 -8.76
C LYS A 68 8.28 22.06 -10.02
N LYS A 69 9.58 21.77 -10.07
CA LYS A 69 10.41 22.06 -11.24
C LYS A 69 10.26 21.01 -12.32
N GLN A 70 10.16 19.76 -11.93
CA GLN A 70 10.09 18.59 -12.79
C GLN A 70 9.34 17.47 -12.07
N SER A 71 8.10 17.19 -12.47
CA SER A 71 7.23 16.22 -11.81
C SER A 71 7.82 14.81 -11.76
N ASP A 72 8.51 14.39 -12.83
CA ASP A 72 9.16 13.09 -12.96
C ASP A 72 10.63 13.10 -12.50
N TYR A 73 11.03 14.01 -11.60
CA TYR A 73 12.42 14.15 -11.16
C TYR A 73 13.00 12.86 -10.59
N TYR A 74 12.22 12.14 -9.81
CA TYR A 74 12.64 10.90 -9.15
C TYR A 74 12.39 9.65 -9.99
N ASN A 75 11.77 9.77 -11.17
CA ASN A 75 11.59 8.63 -12.06
C ASN A 75 12.93 8.22 -12.69
N GLN A 76 13.52 7.15 -12.17
CA GLN A 76 14.78 6.57 -12.65
C GLN A 76 14.59 5.60 -13.82
N HIS A 77 13.35 5.32 -14.22
CA HIS A 77 12.99 4.37 -15.27
C HIS A 77 12.43 5.07 -16.52
N LYS A 78 12.99 6.24 -16.85
CA LYS A 78 12.57 6.99 -18.05
C LYS A 78 12.81 6.17 -19.29
N ARG A 79 11.84 6.19 -20.19
CA ARG A 79 11.93 5.48 -21.48
C ARG A 79 13.10 6.03 -22.31
N THR A 80 13.97 5.15 -22.73
CA THR A 80 15.19 5.45 -23.51
C THR A 80 14.94 5.29 -25.02
N VAL A 81 15.97 5.56 -25.80
CA VAL A 81 15.98 5.27 -27.25
C VAL A 81 16.00 3.75 -27.48
N GLY A 82 16.67 2.98 -26.59
CA GLY A 82 16.64 1.53 -26.63
C GLY A 82 15.21 0.98 -26.52
N ASP A 83 14.47 1.45 -25.50
CA ASP A 83 13.07 1.04 -25.31
C ASP A 83 12.20 1.41 -26.53
N PHE A 84 12.52 2.52 -27.23
CA PHE A 84 11.80 2.86 -28.46
C PHE A 84 12.09 1.88 -29.61
N ILE A 85 13.34 1.40 -29.72
CA ILE A 85 13.69 0.38 -30.71
C ILE A 85 12.97 -0.92 -30.43
N ASP A 86 12.88 -1.30 -29.16
CA ASP A 86 12.15 -2.48 -28.72
C ASP A 86 10.65 -2.34 -29.00
N ASP A 87 10.04 -1.18 -28.66
CA ASP A 87 8.65 -0.85 -28.98
C ASP A 87 8.38 -0.97 -30.51
N VAL A 88 9.31 -0.47 -31.35
CA VAL A 88 9.18 -0.56 -32.82
C VAL A 88 9.26 -2.01 -33.30
N SER A 89 10.10 -2.83 -32.68
CA SER A 89 10.21 -4.26 -33.03
C SER A 89 8.96 -5.06 -32.65
N GLU A 90 8.28 -4.68 -31.55
CA GLU A 90 7.10 -5.39 -31.06
C GLU A 90 5.81 -4.94 -31.72
N MET A 91 5.57 -3.64 -31.83
CA MET A 91 4.30 -3.07 -32.31
C MET A 91 4.37 -2.36 -33.65
N GLY A 92 5.56 -2.19 -34.22
CA GLY A 92 5.81 -1.48 -35.48
C GLY A 92 5.96 0.03 -35.30
N TRP A 93 6.62 0.66 -36.29
CA TRP A 93 6.99 2.08 -36.27
C TRP A 93 5.81 3.02 -35.98
N SER A 94 4.71 2.84 -36.70
CA SER A 94 3.56 3.75 -36.61
C SER A 94 2.92 3.72 -35.22
N ALA A 95 2.77 2.54 -34.62
CA ALA A 95 2.17 2.36 -33.29
C ALA A 95 3.13 2.88 -32.19
N ALA A 96 4.43 2.58 -32.30
CA ALA A 96 5.43 3.06 -31.34
C ALA A 96 5.53 4.59 -31.32
N VAL A 97 5.48 5.25 -32.49
CA VAL A 97 5.47 6.72 -32.59
C VAL A 97 4.18 7.29 -32.01
N ALA A 98 3.01 6.68 -32.30
CA ALA A 98 1.72 7.13 -31.80
C ALA A 98 1.66 7.03 -30.26
N ASP A 99 2.13 5.92 -29.68
CA ASP A 99 2.21 5.74 -28.24
C ASP A 99 3.09 6.82 -27.59
N ARG A 100 4.31 7.01 -28.07
CA ARG A 100 5.22 8.05 -27.54
C ARG A 100 4.63 9.45 -27.63
N LYS A 101 3.97 9.76 -28.74
CA LYS A 101 3.32 11.06 -28.93
C LYS A 101 2.20 11.28 -27.94
N MET A 102 1.36 10.29 -27.74
CA MET A 102 0.22 10.32 -26.81
C MET A 102 0.67 10.58 -25.37
N TRP A 103 1.66 9.82 -24.87
CA TRP A 103 2.23 10.04 -23.54
C TRP A 103 2.88 11.43 -23.41
N ALA A 104 3.56 11.90 -24.45
CA ALA A 104 4.19 13.23 -24.47
C ALA A 104 3.14 14.37 -24.44
N GLU A 105 2.02 14.23 -25.15
CA GLU A 105 0.91 15.20 -25.14
C GLU A 105 0.27 15.31 -23.75
N MET A 106 0.17 14.21 -23.02
CA MET A 106 -0.28 14.18 -21.63
C MET A 106 0.77 14.71 -20.63
N LYS A 107 2.02 14.93 -21.08
CA LYS A 107 3.17 15.25 -20.22
C LYS A 107 3.40 14.22 -19.11
N MET A 108 3.15 12.96 -19.41
CA MET A 108 3.27 11.81 -18.52
C MET A 108 4.20 10.75 -19.08
N SER A 109 4.60 9.80 -18.27
CA SER A 109 5.35 8.62 -18.67
C SER A 109 4.68 7.35 -18.11
N PRO A 110 4.57 6.27 -18.89
CA PRO A 110 4.03 5.00 -18.38
C PRO A 110 4.88 4.40 -17.26
N THR A 111 6.10 4.87 -17.09
CA THR A 111 7.02 4.42 -16.04
C THR A 111 6.97 5.28 -14.77
N ASP A 112 6.18 6.34 -14.74
CA ASP A 112 6.09 7.28 -13.62
C ASP A 112 4.92 6.88 -12.70
N LEU A 113 5.18 5.89 -11.85
CA LEU A 113 4.18 5.29 -10.96
C LEU A 113 4.10 5.96 -9.59
N ALA A 114 5.16 6.66 -9.19
CA ALA A 114 5.26 7.34 -7.91
C ALA A 114 6.14 8.57 -8.05
N ASP A 115 5.66 9.72 -7.61
CA ASP A 115 6.34 11.01 -7.76
C ASP A 115 7.70 11.05 -7.04
N VAL A 116 7.85 10.29 -5.96
CA VAL A 116 9.12 10.14 -5.25
C VAL A 116 9.48 8.67 -5.15
N SER A 117 10.70 8.33 -5.52
CA SER A 117 11.28 6.99 -5.36
C SER A 117 12.46 7.03 -4.40
N GLY A 118 12.82 5.88 -3.83
CA GLY A 118 13.96 5.76 -2.93
C GLY A 118 13.65 6.12 -1.47
N TYR A 119 12.39 6.10 -1.09
CA TYR A 119 11.99 6.13 0.31
C TYR A 119 12.44 4.88 1.07
N THR A 120 12.70 5.05 2.36
CA THR A 120 12.66 3.95 3.33
C THR A 120 11.22 3.79 3.80
N TYR A 121 10.62 2.64 3.53
CA TYR A 121 9.24 2.35 3.95
C TYR A 121 9.22 1.82 5.36
N LEU A 122 8.37 2.38 6.20
CA LEU A 122 8.34 2.08 7.63
C LEU A 122 7.04 1.38 8.01
N MET A 123 7.13 0.44 8.96
CA MET A 123 6.00 -0.13 9.67
C MET A 123 6.14 0.18 11.15
N ASN A 124 5.17 0.92 11.71
CA ASN A 124 5.22 1.41 13.09
C ASN A 124 6.54 2.15 13.43
N GLY A 125 7.05 2.95 12.48
CA GLY A 125 8.29 3.72 12.63
C GLY A 125 9.57 2.91 12.50
N GLN A 126 9.49 1.62 12.16
CA GLN A 126 10.64 0.75 11.96
C GLN A 126 10.89 0.49 10.48
N ALA A 127 12.15 0.63 10.06
CA ALA A 127 12.59 0.18 8.74
C ALA A 127 12.48 -1.35 8.61
N PRO A 128 12.54 -1.93 7.41
CA PRO A 128 12.37 -3.38 7.21
C PRO A 128 13.29 -4.24 8.10
N ASP A 129 14.51 -3.81 8.36
CA ASP A 129 15.46 -4.52 9.23
C ASP A 129 15.04 -4.52 10.71
N GLY A 130 14.26 -3.52 11.14
CA GLY A 130 13.74 -3.43 12.49
C GLY A 130 12.63 -4.45 12.78
N ASN A 131 11.93 -4.90 11.75
CA ASN A 131 10.95 -5.99 11.76
C ASN A 131 9.97 -5.94 12.94
N TRP A 132 9.07 -4.97 12.94
CA TRP A 132 8.03 -4.89 13.96
C TRP A 132 7.31 -6.23 14.14
N THR A 133 7.05 -6.64 15.39
CA THR A 133 6.46 -7.95 15.68
C THR A 133 5.19 -7.84 16.52
N GLY A 134 4.08 -8.36 16.01
CA GLY A 134 2.85 -8.63 16.74
C GLY A 134 2.81 -10.10 17.21
N ILE A 135 2.38 -10.34 18.46
CA ILE A 135 2.34 -11.69 19.03
C ILE A 135 0.94 -12.25 18.94
N PHE A 136 0.81 -13.54 18.56
CA PHE A 136 -0.44 -14.26 18.56
C PHE A 136 -0.33 -15.64 19.22
N LYS A 137 -1.45 -16.24 19.56
CA LYS A 137 -1.55 -17.67 19.88
C LYS A 137 -2.34 -18.37 18.77
N PRO A 138 -1.98 -19.61 18.40
CA PRO A 138 -2.72 -20.35 17.39
C PRO A 138 -4.23 -20.39 17.70
N GLY A 139 -5.06 -20.05 16.71
CA GLY A 139 -6.51 -20.00 16.84
C GLY A 139 -7.09 -18.67 17.36
N GLU A 140 -6.24 -17.71 17.76
CA GLU A 140 -6.71 -16.34 18.04
C GLU A 140 -7.07 -15.60 16.76
N LYS A 141 -8.10 -14.75 16.86
CA LYS A 141 -8.45 -13.75 15.85
C LYS A 141 -7.71 -12.47 16.15
N ILE A 142 -6.95 -11.99 15.18
CA ILE A 142 -6.14 -10.78 15.32
C ILE A 142 -6.75 -9.68 14.46
N ARG A 143 -7.09 -8.55 15.07
CA ARG A 143 -7.41 -7.32 14.37
C ARG A 143 -6.12 -6.58 14.04
N LEU A 144 -5.91 -6.27 12.78
CA LEU A 144 -4.84 -5.40 12.31
C LEU A 144 -5.48 -4.12 11.77
N ARG A 145 -5.12 -2.98 12.38
CA ARG A 145 -5.59 -1.66 11.98
C ARG A 145 -4.54 -1.01 11.10
N PHE A 146 -4.65 -1.22 9.79
CA PHE A 146 -3.75 -0.59 8.83
C PHE A 146 -4.10 0.88 8.66
N ILE A 147 -3.09 1.73 8.75
CA ILE A 147 -3.18 3.17 8.51
C ILE A 147 -2.05 3.53 7.56
N ASN A 148 -2.36 4.15 6.43
CA ASN A 148 -1.33 4.70 5.57
C ASN A 148 -1.11 6.18 5.88
N ALA A 149 -0.09 6.45 6.68
CA ALA A 149 0.36 7.79 7.07
C ALA A 149 1.53 8.30 6.22
N SER A 150 1.69 7.79 5.01
CA SER A 150 2.71 8.25 4.06
C SER A 150 2.37 9.62 3.49
N ALA A 151 3.38 10.40 3.14
CA ALA A 151 3.19 11.66 2.45
C ALA A 151 2.71 11.45 0.98
N MET A 152 3.07 10.32 0.34
CA MET A 152 2.63 10.04 -1.05
C MET A 152 2.64 8.57 -1.48
N THR A 153 3.10 7.64 -0.64
CA THR A 153 3.23 6.24 -1.04
C THR A 153 1.91 5.48 -0.93
N TYR A 154 1.52 4.77 -1.99
CA TYR A 154 0.50 3.73 -1.95
C TYR A 154 1.16 2.38 -1.69
N PHE A 155 0.54 1.55 -0.85
CA PHE A 155 1.05 0.21 -0.57
C PHE A 155 0.08 -0.87 -1.03
N ASP A 156 0.64 -1.95 -1.60
CA ASP A 156 -0.05 -3.23 -1.75
C ASP A 156 0.34 -4.12 -0.56
N VAL A 157 -0.66 -4.49 0.24
CA VAL A 157 -0.47 -5.18 1.52
C VAL A 157 -0.95 -6.60 1.43
N ARG A 158 -0.09 -7.56 1.81
CA ARG A 158 -0.43 -8.99 1.91
C ARG A 158 0.27 -9.66 3.09
N ILE A 159 -0.31 -10.76 3.53
CA ILE A 159 0.30 -11.64 4.55
C ILE A 159 0.34 -13.05 3.93
N PRO A 160 1.47 -13.47 3.35
CA PRO A 160 1.55 -14.78 2.70
C PRO A 160 1.09 -15.92 3.59
N GLY A 161 0.16 -16.72 3.09
CA GLY A 161 -0.42 -17.84 3.84
C GLY A 161 -1.60 -17.49 4.75
N LEU A 162 -2.02 -16.21 4.81
CA LEU A 162 -3.23 -15.79 5.54
C LEU A 162 -4.18 -15.00 4.65
N LYS A 163 -5.48 -15.31 4.76
CA LYS A 163 -6.54 -14.44 4.26
C LYS A 163 -6.74 -13.27 5.22
N MET A 164 -6.99 -12.10 4.68
CA MET A 164 -7.32 -10.89 5.42
C MET A 164 -8.79 -10.56 5.20
N THR A 165 -9.60 -10.57 6.26
CA THR A 165 -11.00 -10.19 6.16
C THR A 165 -11.14 -8.72 6.55
N VAL A 166 -11.39 -7.86 5.56
CA VAL A 166 -11.64 -6.42 5.77
C VAL A 166 -13.00 -6.27 6.45
N VAL A 167 -13.04 -5.60 7.60
CA VAL A 167 -14.24 -5.40 8.43
C VAL A 167 -14.58 -3.93 8.64
N ALA A 168 -13.61 -3.02 8.44
CA ALA A 168 -13.84 -1.57 8.47
C ALA A 168 -12.90 -0.86 7.47
N ALA A 169 -13.35 0.29 6.97
CA ALA A 169 -12.59 1.21 6.14
C ALA A 169 -12.88 2.65 6.58
N ASP A 170 -11.84 3.46 6.72
CA ASP A 170 -11.90 4.88 7.11
C ASP A 170 -12.80 5.13 8.33
N GLY A 171 -12.63 4.28 9.35
CA GLY A 171 -13.35 4.36 10.62
C GLY A 171 -14.78 3.83 10.60
N LEU A 172 -15.29 3.33 9.46
CA LEU A 172 -16.65 2.81 9.33
C LEU A 172 -16.64 1.30 9.07
N HIS A 173 -17.59 0.58 9.67
CA HIS A 173 -17.77 -0.84 9.40
C HIS A 173 -18.24 -1.05 7.96
N VAL A 174 -17.67 -2.06 7.30
CA VAL A 174 -18.07 -2.50 5.96
C VAL A 174 -18.62 -3.92 5.99
N LYS A 175 -19.30 -4.32 4.92
CA LYS A 175 -19.64 -5.72 4.73
C LYS A 175 -18.33 -6.51 4.61
N PRO A 176 -18.08 -7.52 5.47
CA PRO A 176 -16.82 -8.24 5.48
C PRO A 176 -16.46 -8.84 4.11
N VAL A 177 -15.23 -8.61 3.67
CA VAL A 177 -14.68 -9.15 2.42
C VAL A 177 -13.31 -9.75 2.71
N SER A 178 -13.12 -11.03 2.33
CA SER A 178 -11.83 -11.70 2.48
C SER A 178 -11.01 -11.57 1.21
N VAL A 179 -9.77 -11.11 1.36
CA VAL A 179 -8.83 -10.86 0.27
C VAL A 179 -7.46 -11.47 0.58
N ASP A 180 -6.67 -11.70 -0.45
CA ASP A 180 -5.26 -12.09 -0.32
C ASP A 180 -4.34 -10.87 -0.22
N GLU A 181 -4.72 -9.78 -0.89
CA GLU A 181 -4.00 -8.52 -0.96
C GLU A 181 -5.00 -7.37 -1.09
N PHE A 182 -4.65 -6.21 -0.55
CA PHE A 182 -5.38 -4.96 -0.79
C PHE A 182 -4.41 -3.82 -1.00
N ARG A 183 -4.83 -2.84 -1.81
CA ARG A 183 -4.13 -1.56 -1.94
C ARG A 183 -4.67 -0.57 -0.93
N ILE A 184 -3.78 0.15 -0.25
CA ILE A 184 -4.12 1.23 0.66
C ILE A 184 -3.49 2.54 0.18
N ALA A 185 -4.34 3.51 -0.14
CA ALA A 185 -3.94 4.84 -0.56
C ALA A 185 -3.49 5.69 0.64
N VAL A 186 -2.86 6.81 0.36
CA VAL A 186 -2.50 7.81 1.38
C VAL A 186 -3.74 8.24 2.14
N ALA A 187 -3.63 8.35 3.44
CA ALA A 187 -4.67 8.72 4.41
C ALA A 187 -5.78 7.68 4.61
N GLU A 188 -5.83 6.59 3.86
CA GLU A 188 -6.80 5.52 4.10
C GLU A 188 -6.47 4.68 5.33
N SER A 189 -7.51 4.09 5.92
CA SER A 189 -7.37 3.08 6.95
C SER A 189 -8.27 1.87 6.67
N TYR A 190 -7.72 0.67 6.93
CA TYR A 190 -8.45 -0.60 6.86
C TYR A 190 -8.24 -1.40 8.13
N ASP A 191 -9.36 -1.89 8.71
CA ASP A 191 -9.28 -2.89 9.77
C ASP A 191 -9.53 -4.26 9.16
N VAL A 192 -8.60 -5.17 9.40
CA VAL A 192 -8.71 -6.54 8.92
C VAL A 192 -8.61 -7.53 10.06
N ILE A 193 -9.36 -8.63 9.96
CA ILE A 193 -9.26 -9.77 10.84
C ILE A 193 -8.46 -10.86 10.13
N VAL A 194 -7.46 -11.40 10.83
CA VAL A 194 -6.70 -12.57 10.40
C VAL A 194 -6.77 -13.66 11.48
N GLU A 195 -6.72 -14.93 11.05
CA GLU A 195 -6.77 -16.10 11.94
C GLU A 195 -5.51 -16.96 11.68
N PRO A 196 -4.35 -16.59 12.28
CA PRO A 196 -3.12 -17.30 12.03
C PRO A 196 -3.17 -18.73 12.59
N SER A 197 -2.91 -19.71 11.72
CA SER A 197 -2.87 -21.12 12.07
C SER A 197 -1.89 -21.87 11.15
N GLY A 198 -1.25 -22.89 11.66
CA GLY A 198 -0.37 -23.77 10.86
C GLY A 198 1.08 -23.31 10.68
N GLN A 199 1.42 -22.07 11.04
CA GLN A 199 2.79 -21.56 11.08
C GLN A 199 3.02 -20.77 12.36
N ASP A 200 4.28 -20.74 12.83
CA ASP A 200 4.67 -19.98 14.02
C ASP A 200 4.91 -18.50 13.75
N ALA A 201 5.10 -18.14 12.48
CA ALA A 201 5.32 -16.77 12.06
C ALA A 201 4.80 -16.50 10.64
N TYR A 202 4.33 -15.27 10.39
CA TYR A 202 3.84 -14.76 9.11
C TYR A 202 4.41 -13.38 8.87
N THR A 203 4.88 -13.11 7.67
CA THR A 203 5.33 -11.76 7.29
C THR A 203 4.13 -10.89 6.91
N ILE A 204 3.98 -9.75 7.56
CA ILE A 204 3.16 -8.64 7.05
C ILE A 204 4.03 -7.90 6.04
N PHE A 205 3.63 -7.91 4.78
CA PHE A 205 4.41 -7.35 3.68
C PHE A 205 3.61 -6.25 3.00
N ALA A 206 4.19 -5.05 2.93
CA ALA A 206 3.58 -3.88 2.31
C ALA A 206 4.56 -3.28 1.31
N GLN A 207 4.42 -3.63 0.03
CA GLN A 207 5.26 -3.11 -1.04
C GLN A 207 4.70 -1.80 -1.59
N ASP A 208 5.57 -0.87 -1.96
CA ASP A 208 5.14 0.35 -2.62
C ASP A 208 4.59 0.07 -4.04
N MET A 209 3.67 0.92 -4.50
CA MET A 209 3.09 0.80 -5.83
C MET A 209 4.13 0.83 -6.95
N GLY A 210 5.22 1.58 -6.75
CA GLY A 210 6.34 1.66 -7.69
C GLY A 210 7.28 0.45 -7.69
N ARG A 211 7.11 -0.49 -6.74
CA ARG A 211 7.96 -1.68 -6.56
C ARG A 211 9.43 -1.35 -6.29
N THR A 212 9.68 -0.20 -5.65
CA THR A 212 11.03 0.25 -5.30
C THR A 212 11.51 -0.27 -3.95
N GLY A 213 10.57 -0.72 -3.10
CA GLY A 213 10.85 -1.28 -1.78
C GLY A 213 9.59 -1.76 -1.07
N HIS A 214 9.72 -2.04 0.21
CA HIS A 214 8.60 -2.47 1.05
C HIS A 214 8.82 -2.10 2.52
N ALA A 215 7.73 -1.98 3.27
CA ALA A 215 7.73 -2.09 4.71
C ALA A 215 7.41 -3.54 5.11
N ARG A 216 7.95 -4.00 6.22
CA ARG A 216 7.63 -5.34 6.74
C ARG A 216 7.46 -5.35 8.25
N GLY A 217 6.70 -6.35 8.71
CA GLY A 217 6.59 -6.76 10.09
C GLY A 217 6.33 -8.26 10.17
N THR A 218 6.24 -8.79 11.37
CA THR A 218 5.97 -10.20 11.60
C THR A 218 4.82 -10.38 12.59
N LEU A 219 3.88 -11.26 12.27
CA LEU A 219 3.01 -11.88 13.27
C LEU A 219 3.67 -13.19 13.71
N ALA A 220 3.88 -13.38 15.00
CA ALA A 220 4.61 -14.55 15.51
C ALA A 220 4.03 -15.07 16.84
N VAL A 221 4.20 -16.36 17.13
CA VAL A 221 3.80 -16.94 18.42
C VAL A 221 4.70 -16.49 19.57
N ARG A 222 5.90 -15.98 19.27
CA ARG A 222 6.84 -15.39 20.24
C ARG A 222 7.77 -14.40 19.54
N ALA A 223 8.34 -13.50 20.33
CA ALA A 223 9.34 -12.55 19.83
C ALA A 223 10.59 -13.25 19.26
N GLY A 224 11.22 -12.60 18.28
CA GLY A 224 12.44 -13.08 17.65
C GLY A 224 12.24 -14.15 16.57
N LEU A 225 10.99 -14.53 16.25
CA LEU A 225 10.71 -15.32 15.06
C LEU A 225 10.53 -14.41 13.84
N GLU A 226 10.96 -14.91 12.70
CA GLU A 226 10.76 -14.28 11.41
C GLU A 226 10.18 -15.30 10.43
N ALA A 227 9.42 -14.81 9.46
CA ALA A 227 8.93 -15.58 8.32
C ALA A 227 9.66 -15.13 7.04
N PRO A 228 9.66 -15.95 5.97
CA PRO A 228 10.22 -15.54 4.69
C PRO A 228 9.60 -14.24 4.19
N VAL A 229 10.44 -13.31 3.74
CA VAL A 229 10.01 -12.04 3.15
C VAL A 229 9.86 -12.23 1.65
N PRO A 230 8.67 -11.94 1.06
CA PRO A 230 8.51 -12.01 -0.39
C PRO A 230 9.45 -11.04 -1.11
N ALA A 231 9.83 -11.37 -2.33
CA ALA A 231 10.38 -10.39 -3.24
C ALA A 231 9.28 -9.39 -3.66
N ASN A 232 9.68 -8.16 -3.99
CA ASN A 232 8.75 -7.24 -4.62
C ASN A 232 8.26 -7.82 -5.95
N ASP A 233 7.00 -7.57 -6.26
CA ASP A 233 6.44 -7.97 -7.55
C ASP A 233 7.12 -7.23 -8.71
N PRO A 234 7.01 -7.72 -9.95
CA PRO A 234 7.45 -6.98 -11.11
C PRO A 234 6.82 -5.59 -11.16
N ARG A 235 7.61 -4.58 -11.56
CA ARG A 235 7.14 -3.21 -11.69
C ARG A 235 6.08 -3.13 -12.79
N PRO A 236 4.86 -2.64 -12.51
CA PRO A 236 3.86 -2.43 -13.53
C PRO A 236 4.22 -1.20 -14.40
N LEU A 237 3.62 -1.12 -15.56
CA LEU A 237 3.60 0.07 -16.40
C LEU A 237 2.18 0.62 -16.41
N LEU A 238 2.05 1.95 -16.40
CA LEU A 238 0.76 2.59 -16.65
C LEU A 238 0.33 2.31 -18.08
N THR A 239 -0.94 2.02 -18.24
CA THR A 239 -1.57 1.82 -19.55
C THR A 239 -2.58 2.93 -19.81
N MET A 240 -3.08 3.03 -21.04
CA MET A 240 -4.12 4.00 -21.35
C MET A 240 -5.46 3.67 -20.67
N ASP A 241 -5.67 2.40 -20.34
CA ASP A 241 -6.86 1.97 -19.58
C ASP A 241 -6.83 2.53 -18.14
N ASP A 242 -5.65 2.59 -17.52
CA ASP A 242 -5.46 3.19 -16.19
C ASP A 242 -5.76 4.70 -16.21
N MET A 243 -5.61 5.33 -17.37
CA MET A 243 -5.86 6.77 -17.56
C MET A 243 -7.33 7.10 -17.86
N GLY A 244 -8.23 6.11 -17.89
CA GLY A 244 -9.64 6.30 -18.20
C GLY A 244 -9.92 6.63 -19.68
N HIS A 245 -8.92 6.50 -20.55
CA HIS A 245 -9.04 6.70 -22.00
C HIS A 245 -9.27 5.40 -22.76
N GLY A 246 -9.50 4.29 -22.06
CA GLY A 246 -9.94 3.04 -22.65
C GLY A 246 -11.29 3.24 -23.32
N GLY A 247 -11.32 3.25 -24.66
CA GLY A 247 -12.56 3.39 -25.44
C GLY A 247 -13.58 2.34 -24.99
N HIS A 248 -14.86 2.67 -25.09
CA HIS A 248 -15.99 1.77 -24.83
C HIS A 248 -15.86 0.50 -25.66
N GLY A 249 -15.18 -0.52 -25.16
CA GLY A 249 -14.98 -1.78 -25.82
C GLY A 249 -14.41 -2.81 -24.87
N ALA A 250 -15.30 -3.72 -24.42
CA ALA A 250 -15.04 -4.97 -23.75
C ALA A 250 -14.41 -4.91 -22.35
N HIS A 251 -15.25 -5.07 -21.35
CA HIS A 251 -14.88 -5.67 -20.08
C HIS A 251 -14.23 -7.04 -20.32
N ALA A 252 -12.92 -7.10 -20.40
CA ALA A 252 -12.19 -8.34 -20.28
C ALA A 252 -12.23 -8.74 -18.80
N ALA A 253 -13.20 -9.58 -18.46
CA ALA A 253 -13.22 -10.30 -17.22
C ALA A 253 -11.91 -11.07 -17.11
N HIS A 254 -11.12 -10.80 -16.09
CA HIS A 254 -10.05 -11.68 -15.66
C HIS A 254 -10.70 -13.02 -15.25
N SER A 255 -10.76 -13.96 -16.20
CA SER A 255 -11.15 -15.32 -15.94
C SER A 255 -10.05 -16.02 -15.16
N VAL A 256 -10.30 -16.21 -13.88
CA VAL A 256 -9.59 -17.21 -13.09
C VAL A 256 -9.87 -18.58 -13.74
N PRO A 257 -8.86 -19.41 -14.05
CA PRO A 257 -9.12 -20.75 -14.56
C PRO A 257 -9.82 -21.57 -13.47
N ALA A 258 -11.06 -21.98 -13.74
CA ALA A 258 -11.74 -22.98 -12.95
C ALA A 258 -10.98 -24.31 -13.10
N GLY A 259 -10.41 -24.81 -12.00
CA GLY A 259 -9.90 -26.17 -11.91
C GLY A 259 -11.02 -27.17 -12.17
N HIS A 260 -10.81 -28.03 -13.15
CA HIS A 260 -11.62 -29.21 -13.38
C HIS A 260 -11.46 -30.18 -12.21
N ASP A 261 -12.52 -30.46 -11.49
CA ASP A 261 -12.69 -31.73 -10.82
C ASP A 261 -13.78 -32.51 -11.55
N ALA A 262 -13.33 -33.47 -12.35
CA ALA A 262 -14.11 -34.61 -12.76
C ALA A 262 -13.63 -35.81 -11.95
N HIS A 263 -14.53 -36.48 -11.32
CA HIS A 263 -14.66 -37.92 -11.16
C HIS A 263 -15.32 -38.32 -9.86
N ALA A 264 -16.34 -39.01 -10.09
CA ALA A 264 -17.06 -40.24 -9.76
C ALA A 264 -17.97 -40.17 -8.55
#